data_f7db7b558c551c32b43736b7f8ead2f3
#
_entry.id   f7db7b558c551c32b43736b7f8ead2f3
#
_cell.length_a   1.000
_cell.length_b   1.000
_cell.length_c   1.000
_cell.angle_alpha   90.00
_cell.angle_beta   90.00
_cell.angle_gamma   90.00
#
_symmetry.space_group_name_H-M   'P 1'
#
loop_
_entity.id
_entity.type
_entity.pdbx_description
1 polymer ?
#
loop_
_entity_poly.entity_id
_entity_poly.type
_entity_poly.pdbx_seq_one_letter_code
_entity_poly.pdbx_strand_id
1 'polypeptide(L)'
;MLFHLGKSKKSTLIGSTLVAAVALIAAMIAMPWDLEISQWVRLKHIPGDLRRFIHLMEIFAHTLGCVMILSTLLWIDQRNRSKLWKAAMFVLTCGLLANLAKYLIPRRRPSTYDREPWSWLNPDRDPDSVFVSSWDAWGSPLTESWFNESIRSFPSGHTATAVAMAIGLTYVYPKGKPLFLFMATVAALQRLIAGAHYLSDILVSIPLTLLVALAWA
;
A
#
# COMPACT_ATOMS: atom_id res chain seq x y z
N MET A 1 -20.53 14.78 -3.88
CA MET A 1 -19.85 15.68 -2.92
C MET A 1 -19.62 14.88 -1.64
N LEU A 2 -18.58 13.99 -1.64
CA LEU A 2 -18.52 12.86 -0.70
C LEU A 2 -17.62 13.08 0.53
N PHE A 3 -16.60 13.95 0.46
CA PHE A 3 -15.59 14.05 1.52
C PHE A 3 -15.31 15.49 1.97
N HIS A 4 -16.36 16.28 2.22
CA HIS A 4 -16.17 17.60 2.83
C HIS A 4 -15.84 17.43 4.33
N LEU A 5 -14.56 17.46 4.64
CA LEU A 5 -14.01 17.44 6.01
C LEU A 5 -14.08 18.83 6.69
N GLY A 6 -15.18 19.57 6.56
CA GLY A 6 -15.34 20.87 7.22
C GLY A 6 -14.41 22.01 6.77
N LYS A 7 -13.51 21.75 5.79
CA LYS A 7 -12.65 22.75 5.15
C LYS A 7 -13.22 23.14 3.78
N SER A 8 -12.85 24.31 3.26
CA SER A 8 -13.26 24.69 1.91
C SER A 8 -12.76 23.66 0.89
N LYS A 9 -13.50 23.42 -0.21
CA LYS A 9 -13.08 22.52 -1.31
C LYS A 9 -11.64 22.82 -1.76
N LYS A 10 -11.31 24.11 -1.89
CA LYS A 10 -9.98 24.57 -2.31
C LYS A 10 -8.87 24.13 -1.33
N SER A 11 -9.11 24.25 -0.02
CA SER A 11 -8.14 23.83 1.00
C SER A 11 -7.93 22.31 1.02
N THR A 12 -8.99 21.53 0.82
CA THR A 12 -8.90 20.06 0.74
C THR A 12 -8.13 19.63 -0.51
N LEU A 13 -8.43 20.25 -1.66
CA LEU A 13 -7.74 19.98 -2.92
C LEU A 13 -6.24 20.28 -2.80
N ILE A 14 -5.88 21.48 -2.33
CA ILE A 14 -4.47 21.87 -2.15
C ILE A 14 -3.74 20.89 -1.22
N GLY A 15 -4.34 20.55 -0.08
CA GLY A 15 -3.73 19.61 0.87
C GLY A 15 -3.52 18.22 0.27
N SER A 16 -4.52 17.68 -0.44
CA SER A 16 -4.41 16.37 -1.10
C SER A 16 -3.37 16.37 -2.22
N THR A 17 -3.31 17.44 -3.02
CA THR A 17 -2.32 17.58 -4.09
C THR A 17 -0.90 17.67 -3.52
N LEU A 18 -0.71 18.41 -2.43
CA LEU A 18 0.59 18.52 -1.77
C LEU A 18 1.05 17.16 -1.23
N VAL A 19 0.18 16.43 -0.52
CA VAL A 19 0.51 15.09 -0.01
C VAL A 19 0.82 14.13 -1.15
N ALA A 20 0.05 14.18 -2.25
CA ALA A 20 0.30 13.36 -3.43
C ALA A 20 1.66 13.68 -4.07
N ALA A 21 1.99 14.96 -4.22
CA ALA A 21 3.27 15.40 -4.79
C ALA A 21 4.45 14.96 -3.91
N VAL A 22 4.37 15.15 -2.59
CA VAL A 22 5.41 14.71 -1.65
C VAL A 22 5.59 13.20 -1.70
N ALA A 23 4.51 12.43 -1.75
CA ALA A 23 4.57 10.97 -1.83
C ALA A 23 5.20 10.50 -3.16
N LEU A 24 4.90 11.15 -4.29
CA LEU A 24 5.50 10.84 -5.59
C LEU A 24 6.99 11.18 -5.62
N ILE A 25 7.38 12.34 -5.10
CA ILE A 25 8.80 12.72 -5.00
C ILE A 25 9.55 11.71 -4.11
N ALA A 26 8.98 11.37 -2.95
CA ALA A 26 9.56 10.37 -2.07
C ALA A 26 9.68 8.99 -2.74
N ALA A 27 8.69 8.59 -3.55
CA ALA A 27 8.74 7.35 -4.32
C ALA A 27 9.87 7.37 -5.35
N MET A 28 10.03 8.47 -6.08
CA MET A 28 11.13 8.62 -7.06
C MET A 28 12.51 8.56 -6.40
N ILE A 29 12.65 9.17 -5.21
CA ILE A 29 13.89 9.10 -4.43
C ILE A 29 14.14 7.69 -3.90
N ALA A 30 13.10 6.97 -3.46
CA ALA A 30 13.23 5.63 -2.89
C ALA A 30 13.50 4.55 -3.96
N MET A 31 13.02 4.75 -5.19
CA MET A 31 13.04 3.72 -6.24
C MET A 31 14.44 3.14 -6.54
N PRO A 32 15.52 3.91 -6.64
CA PRO A 32 16.86 3.36 -6.83
C PRO A 32 17.36 2.47 -5.68
N TRP A 33 16.83 2.70 -4.47
CA TRP A 33 17.23 2.03 -3.23
C TRP A 33 16.21 0.98 -2.74
N ASP A 34 15.21 0.69 -3.53
CA ASP A 34 14.10 -0.17 -3.13
C ASP A 34 14.55 -1.57 -2.70
N LEU A 35 15.49 -2.15 -3.44
CA LEU A 35 16.00 -3.48 -3.14
C LEU A 35 16.77 -3.50 -1.82
N GLU A 36 17.71 -2.57 -1.65
CA GLU A 36 18.53 -2.43 -0.45
C GLU A 36 17.66 -2.15 0.79
N ILE A 37 16.71 -1.23 0.68
CA ILE A 37 15.75 -0.93 1.76
C ILE A 37 14.96 -2.18 2.12
N SER A 38 14.46 -2.91 1.12
CA SER A 38 13.69 -4.12 1.34
C SER A 38 14.52 -5.21 2.03
N GLN A 39 15.74 -5.44 1.58
CA GLN A 39 16.67 -6.40 2.18
C GLN A 39 16.99 -6.02 3.62
N TRP A 40 17.35 -4.75 3.87
CA TRP A 40 17.68 -4.25 5.21
C TRP A 40 16.53 -4.46 6.20
N VAL A 41 15.32 -4.09 5.84
CA VAL A 41 14.13 -4.23 6.71
C VAL A 41 13.85 -5.69 7.04
N ARG A 42 14.17 -6.63 6.14
CA ARG A 42 13.88 -8.06 6.28
C ARG A 42 14.92 -8.81 7.11
N LEU A 43 16.16 -8.29 7.20
CA LEU A 43 17.28 -8.87 7.94
C LEU A 43 17.11 -8.91 9.49
N LYS A 44 15.85 -8.93 9.99
CA LYS A 44 15.52 -9.11 11.42
C LYS A 44 15.95 -7.96 12.35
N HIS A 45 16.13 -6.75 11.85
CA HIS A 45 16.43 -5.59 12.68
C HIS A 45 15.24 -5.15 13.56
N ILE A 46 14.04 -5.74 13.35
CA ILE A 46 12.83 -5.39 14.07
C ILE A 46 12.61 -6.41 15.19
N PRO A 47 12.46 -5.98 16.48
CA PRO A 47 12.14 -6.87 17.60
C PRO A 47 10.89 -7.72 17.32
N GLY A 48 10.88 -8.98 17.79
CA GLY A 48 9.84 -9.95 17.47
C GLY A 48 8.43 -9.50 17.84
N ASP A 49 8.23 -8.88 19.01
CA ASP A 49 6.91 -8.42 19.45
C ASP A 49 6.43 -7.23 18.61
N LEU A 50 7.32 -6.30 18.26
CA LEU A 50 6.99 -5.20 17.36
C LEU A 50 6.63 -5.72 15.97
N ARG A 51 7.37 -6.71 15.45
CA ARG A 51 7.05 -7.37 14.19
C ARG A 51 5.66 -8.02 14.24
N ARG A 52 5.33 -8.73 15.31
CA ARG A 52 3.99 -9.33 15.50
C ARG A 52 2.90 -8.28 15.51
N PHE A 53 3.09 -7.20 16.25
CA PHE A 53 2.15 -6.07 16.28
C PHE A 53 1.92 -5.49 14.89
N ILE A 54 3.00 -5.26 14.13
CA ILE A 54 2.90 -4.72 12.77
C ILE A 54 2.12 -5.69 11.86
N HIS A 55 2.35 -7.01 11.98
CA HIS A 55 1.60 -8.01 11.21
C HIS A 55 0.11 -8.03 11.55
N LEU A 56 -0.27 -7.81 12.81
CA LEU A 56 -1.69 -7.72 13.19
C LEU A 56 -2.41 -6.55 12.52
N MET A 57 -1.71 -5.47 12.21
CA MET A 57 -2.29 -4.30 11.54
C MET A 57 -2.63 -4.55 10.05
N GLU A 58 -2.19 -5.67 9.48
CA GLU A 58 -2.58 -6.07 8.13
C GLU A 58 -4.11 -6.14 7.95
N ILE A 59 -4.84 -6.46 9.02
CA ILE A 59 -6.31 -6.55 9.02
C ILE A 59 -6.96 -5.25 8.52
N PHE A 60 -6.33 -4.09 8.75
CA PHE A 60 -6.83 -2.79 8.31
C PHE A 60 -6.67 -2.55 6.79
N ALA A 61 -5.87 -3.36 6.13
CA ALA A 61 -5.56 -3.29 4.69
C ALA A 61 -6.06 -4.52 3.91
N HIS A 62 -6.30 -5.63 4.60
CA HIS A 62 -6.71 -6.88 3.98
C HIS A 62 -8.21 -6.87 3.68
N THR A 63 -8.62 -7.38 2.51
CA THR A 63 -10.02 -7.35 2.05
C THR A 63 -11.00 -7.89 3.10
N LEU A 64 -10.73 -9.07 3.68
CA LEU A 64 -11.61 -9.66 4.71
C LEU A 64 -11.66 -8.78 5.96
N GLY A 65 -10.54 -8.21 6.40
CA GLY A 65 -10.51 -7.30 7.54
C GLY A 65 -11.34 -6.04 7.29
N CYS A 66 -11.21 -5.44 6.11
CA CYS A 66 -12.03 -4.28 5.73
C CYS A 66 -13.52 -4.62 5.70
N VAL A 67 -13.89 -5.79 5.13
CA VAL A 67 -15.27 -6.27 5.12
C VAL A 67 -15.78 -6.45 6.55
N MET A 68 -15.01 -7.09 7.43
CA MET A 68 -15.39 -7.29 8.84
C MET A 68 -15.59 -5.96 9.56
N ILE A 69 -14.65 -5.01 9.44
CA ILE A 69 -14.74 -3.70 10.08
C ILE A 69 -15.95 -2.93 9.57
N LEU A 70 -16.10 -2.82 8.25
CA LEU A 70 -17.17 -2.02 7.64
C LEU A 70 -18.55 -2.66 7.86
N SER A 71 -18.69 -3.98 7.80
CA SER A 71 -19.95 -4.66 8.08
C SER A 71 -20.36 -4.52 9.54
N THR A 72 -19.40 -4.62 10.47
CA THR A 72 -19.66 -4.39 11.91
C THR A 72 -20.16 -2.96 12.14
N LEU A 73 -19.47 -1.96 11.55
CA LEU A 73 -19.89 -0.56 11.67
C LEU A 73 -21.26 -0.30 11.02
N LEU A 74 -21.54 -0.90 9.86
CA LEU A 74 -22.84 -0.82 9.19
C LEU A 74 -23.98 -1.45 10.04
N TRP A 75 -23.65 -2.47 10.84
CA TRP A 75 -24.59 -3.10 11.76
C TRP A 75 -24.85 -2.23 13.00
N ILE A 76 -23.80 -1.72 13.62
CA ILE A 76 -23.87 -1.01 14.91
C ILE A 76 -24.32 0.46 14.72
N ASP A 77 -23.78 1.17 13.73
CA ASP A 77 -24.03 2.60 13.55
C ASP A 77 -25.04 2.88 12.43
N GLN A 78 -26.29 2.61 12.71
CA GLN A 78 -27.41 2.86 11.78
C GLN A 78 -27.55 4.35 11.40
N ARG A 79 -27.13 5.27 12.29
CA ARG A 79 -27.21 6.71 12.06
C ARG A 79 -26.28 7.16 10.92
N ASN A 80 -25.11 6.57 10.79
CA ASN A 80 -24.14 6.90 9.76
C ASN A 80 -24.12 5.90 8.58
N ARG A 81 -25.12 5.01 8.49
CA ARG A 81 -25.17 3.92 7.50
C ARG A 81 -24.93 4.37 6.07
N SER A 82 -25.55 5.49 5.64
CA SER A 82 -25.34 6.03 4.29
C SER A 82 -23.89 6.46 4.04
N LYS A 83 -23.24 7.09 5.04
CA LYS A 83 -21.83 7.48 4.94
C LYS A 83 -20.91 6.25 4.94
N LEU A 84 -21.24 5.23 5.73
CA LEU A 84 -20.49 3.97 5.79
C LEU A 84 -20.55 3.19 4.47
N TRP A 85 -21.72 3.14 3.82
CA TRP A 85 -21.84 2.57 2.47
C TRP A 85 -20.97 3.31 1.45
N LYS A 86 -20.95 4.63 1.49
CA LYS A 86 -20.07 5.43 0.64
C LYS A 86 -18.59 5.13 0.90
N ALA A 87 -18.20 5.06 2.18
CA ALA A 87 -16.84 4.67 2.56
C ALA A 87 -16.48 3.27 2.07
N ALA A 88 -17.39 2.30 2.19
CA ALA A 88 -17.19 0.93 1.73
C ALA A 88 -16.98 0.86 0.20
N MET A 89 -17.82 1.55 -0.56
CA MET A 89 -17.69 1.63 -2.02
C MET A 89 -16.40 2.31 -2.45
N PHE A 90 -15.99 3.37 -1.74
CA PHE A 90 -14.72 4.05 -1.99
C PHE A 90 -13.52 3.11 -1.75
N VAL A 91 -13.52 2.38 -0.63
CA VAL A 91 -12.48 1.40 -0.30
C VAL A 91 -12.41 0.30 -1.37
N LEU A 92 -13.56 -0.22 -1.79
CA LEU A 92 -13.65 -1.23 -2.84
C LEU A 92 -13.08 -0.70 -4.16
N THR A 93 -13.47 0.52 -4.57
CA THR A 93 -12.97 1.14 -5.81
C THR A 93 -11.45 1.30 -5.79
N CYS A 94 -10.88 1.81 -4.69
CA CYS A 94 -9.43 1.99 -4.56
C CYS A 94 -8.69 0.64 -4.63
N GLY A 95 -9.19 -0.39 -3.93
CA GLY A 95 -8.62 -1.73 -3.95
C GLY A 95 -8.68 -2.38 -5.34
N LEU A 96 -9.80 -2.26 -6.05
CA LEU A 96 -9.96 -2.78 -7.41
C LEU A 96 -9.02 -2.07 -8.40
N LEU A 97 -8.97 -0.74 -8.37
CA LEU A 97 -8.09 0.02 -9.27
C LEU A 97 -6.61 -0.30 -9.04
N ALA A 98 -6.18 -0.39 -7.78
CA ALA A 98 -4.81 -0.80 -7.46
C ALA A 98 -4.51 -2.23 -7.95
N ASN A 99 -5.47 -3.16 -7.83
CA ASN A 99 -5.29 -4.51 -8.35
C ASN A 99 -5.28 -4.57 -9.88
N LEU A 100 -6.12 -3.80 -10.56
CA LEU A 100 -6.08 -3.68 -12.03
C LEU A 100 -4.74 -3.14 -12.51
N ALA A 101 -4.20 -2.11 -11.84
CA ALA A 101 -2.90 -1.53 -12.18
C ALA A 101 -1.75 -2.56 -12.13
N LYS A 102 -1.82 -3.56 -11.24
CA LYS A 102 -0.82 -4.65 -11.14
C LYS A 102 -0.71 -5.52 -12.38
N TYR A 103 -1.80 -5.67 -13.12
CA TYR A 103 -1.78 -6.42 -14.37
C TYR A 103 -1.19 -5.61 -15.53
N LEU A 104 -1.20 -4.28 -15.42
CA LEU A 104 -0.70 -3.38 -16.45
C LEU A 104 0.78 -3.00 -16.24
N ILE A 105 1.27 -3.09 -15.01
CA ILE A 105 2.62 -2.65 -14.64
C ILE A 105 3.29 -3.78 -13.83
N PRO A 106 3.82 -4.82 -14.52
CA PRO A 106 4.47 -5.94 -13.85
C PRO A 106 5.76 -5.49 -13.17
N ARG A 107 5.91 -5.89 -11.91
CA ARG A 107 7.12 -5.66 -11.10
C ARG A 107 7.33 -6.84 -10.17
N ARG A 108 8.52 -7.43 -10.17
CA ARG A 108 8.86 -8.54 -9.28
C ARG A 108 8.83 -8.11 -7.82
N ARG A 109 8.31 -8.98 -6.95
CA ARG A 109 8.26 -8.69 -5.50
C ARG A 109 9.62 -8.84 -4.85
N PRO A 110 9.91 -8.07 -3.78
CA PRO A 110 11.14 -8.22 -3.00
C PRO A 110 11.38 -9.65 -2.53
N SER A 111 10.33 -10.37 -2.13
CA SER A 111 10.41 -11.75 -1.64
C SER A 111 10.88 -12.76 -2.68
N THR A 112 10.88 -12.44 -3.97
CA THR A 112 11.40 -13.34 -5.00
C THR A 112 12.90 -13.44 -4.97
N TYR A 113 13.59 -12.41 -4.52
CA TYR A 113 15.04 -12.38 -4.41
C TYR A 113 15.59 -13.15 -3.19
N ASP A 114 14.73 -13.48 -2.21
CA ASP A 114 15.16 -14.28 -1.05
C ASP A 114 15.29 -15.77 -1.35
N ARG A 115 14.66 -16.24 -2.41
CA ARG A 115 14.75 -17.63 -2.84
C ARG A 115 16.07 -17.93 -3.52
N GLU A 116 16.78 -16.91 -3.93
CA GLU A 116 18.14 -17.04 -4.40
C GLU A 116 19.06 -17.18 -3.18
N PRO A 117 19.78 -18.30 -2.99
CA PRO A 117 20.70 -18.45 -1.86
C PRO A 117 21.71 -17.31 -1.92
N TRP A 118 21.84 -16.60 -0.81
CA TRP A 118 22.78 -15.51 -0.52
C TRP A 118 24.03 -15.55 -1.40
N SER A 119 23.95 -14.93 -2.56
CA SER A 119 24.95 -15.08 -3.63
C SER A 119 26.33 -14.61 -3.22
N TRP A 120 26.42 -13.63 -2.32
CA TRP A 120 27.69 -13.11 -1.79
C TRP A 120 28.40 -14.08 -0.83
N LEU A 121 27.72 -15.13 -0.33
CA LEU A 121 28.31 -16.19 0.49
C LEU A 121 28.67 -17.42 -0.33
N ASN A 122 28.36 -17.48 -1.61
CA ASN A 122 28.64 -18.61 -2.46
C ASN A 122 29.72 -18.26 -3.50
N PRO A 123 31.03 -18.59 -3.22
CA PRO A 123 32.13 -18.20 -4.07
C PRO A 123 32.14 -18.86 -5.46
N ASP A 124 31.34 -19.92 -5.67
CA ASP A 124 31.28 -20.67 -6.93
C ASP A 124 30.21 -20.16 -7.90
N ARG A 125 29.60 -19.03 -7.59
CA ARG A 125 28.51 -18.45 -8.39
C ARG A 125 29.05 -17.57 -9.50
N ASP A 126 28.43 -17.69 -10.68
CA ASP A 126 28.71 -16.83 -11.82
C ASP A 126 28.59 -15.35 -11.41
N PRO A 127 29.67 -14.55 -11.49
CA PRO A 127 29.65 -13.14 -11.13
C PRO A 127 28.58 -12.34 -11.88
N ASP A 128 28.21 -12.73 -13.08
CA ASP A 128 27.21 -12.05 -13.92
C ASP A 128 25.76 -12.32 -13.47
N SER A 129 25.56 -13.34 -12.59
CA SER A 129 24.24 -13.66 -12.02
C SER A 129 23.93 -12.92 -10.72
N VAL A 130 24.86 -12.13 -10.19
CA VAL A 130 24.90 -11.72 -8.78
C VAL A 130 24.32 -10.32 -8.53
N PHE A 131 24.30 -9.45 -9.52
CA PHE A 131 23.84 -8.07 -9.31
C PHE A 131 22.40 -7.91 -9.76
N VAL A 132 21.49 -7.85 -8.80
CA VAL A 132 20.11 -7.48 -9.03
C VAL A 132 19.94 -6.04 -8.56
N SER A 133 19.78 -5.14 -9.48
CA SER A 133 19.48 -3.74 -9.18
C SER A 133 17.97 -3.56 -8.90
N SER A 134 17.61 -2.47 -8.24
CA SER A 134 16.20 -2.12 -8.05
C SER A 134 15.44 -2.01 -9.39
N TRP A 135 16.15 -1.80 -10.50
CA TRP A 135 15.60 -1.70 -11.86
C TRP A 135 15.29 -3.06 -12.50
N ASP A 136 15.99 -4.12 -12.12
CA ASP A 136 15.76 -5.49 -12.64
C ASP A 136 14.43 -6.08 -12.17
N ALA A 137 13.81 -5.45 -11.16
CA ALA A 137 12.45 -5.79 -10.74
C ALA A 137 11.40 -5.49 -11.82
N TRP A 138 11.71 -4.61 -12.77
CA TRP A 138 10.85 -4.21 -13.87
C TRP A 138 11.14 -5.03 -15.13
N GLY A 139 10.24 -5.00 -16.10
CA GLY A 139 10.49 -5.61 -17.41
C GLY A 139 10.01 -7.05 -17.57
N SER A 140 9.29 -7.61 -16.58
CA SER A 140 8.60 -8.89 -16.80
C SER A 140 7.50 -8.73 -17.87
N PRO A 141 7.28 -9.76 -18.72
CA PRO A 141 6.25 -9.71 -19.76
C PRO A 141 4.85 -9.49 -19.15
N LEU A 142 4.04 -8.64 -19.79
CA LEU A 142 2.66 -8.38 -19.35
C LEU A 142 1.81 -9.66 -19.28
N THR A 143 2.05 -10.60 -20.18
CA THR A 143 1.34 -11.88 -20.24
C THR A 143 1.57 -12.73 -18.99
N GLU A 144 2.75 -12.65 -18.37
CA GLU A 144 3.05 -13.37 -17.13
C GLU A 144 2.32 -12.79 -15.93
N SER A 145 2.00 -11.49 -15.95
CA SER A 145 1.33 -10.83 -14.82
C SER A 145 -0.07 -11.42 -14.53
N TRP A 146 -0.71 -12.06 -15.48
CA TRP A 146 -2.01 -12.71 -15.31
C TRP A 146 -1.94 -14.01 -14.49
N PHE A 147 -0.82 -14.72 -14.55
CA PHE A 147 -0.68 -16.06 -13.96
C PHE A 147 0.33 -16.12 -12.81
N ASN A 148 1.20 -15.11 -12.67
CA ASN A 148 2.28 -15.10 -11.70
C ASN A 148 2.15 -13.95 -10.70
N GLU A 149 1.82 -14.28 -9.44
CA GLU A 149 1.69 -13.29 -8.37
C GLU A 149 3.03 -12.66 -7.97
N SER A 150 4.14 -13.35 -8.22
CA SER A 150 5.47 -12.88 -7.84
C SER A 150 5.91 -11.62 -8.58
N ILE A 151 5.30 -11.32 -9.72
CA ILE A 151 5.57 -10.13 -10.55
C ILE A 151 4.48 -9.05 -10.44
N ARG A 152 3.60 -9.14 -9.44
CA ARG A 152 2.53 -8.16 -9.18
C ARG A 152 2.80 -7.33 -7.94
N SER A 153 4.00 -6.72 -7.87
CA SER A 153 4.37 -5.84 -6.75
C SER A 153 3.74 -4.45 -6.85
N PHE A 154 3.78 -3.82 -8.01
CA PHE A 154 3.40 -2.41 -8.18
C PHE A 154 1.98 -2.25 -8.74
N PRO A 155 1.20 -1.30 -8.22
CA PRO A 155 1.33 -0.63 -6.92
C PRO A 155 0.86 -1.52 -5.76
N SER A 156 1.04 -1.06 -4.51
CA SER A 156 0.58 -1.81 -3.33
C SER A 156 -0.93 -1.69 -3.12
N GLY A 157 -1.67 -2.77 -3.42
CA GLY A 157 -3.11 -2.82 -3.19
C GLY A 157 -3.51 -2.70 -1.72
N HIS A 158 -2.76 -3.33 -0.81
CA HIS A 158 -2.99 -3.20 0.63
C HIS A 158 -2.81 -1.75 1.10
N THR A 159 -1.78 -1.04 0.63
CA THR A 159 -1.59 0.36 0.98
C THR A 159 -2.72 1.23 0.43
N ALA A 160 -3.14 1.03 -0.82
CA ALA A 160 -4.28 1.75 -1.38
C ALA A 160 -5.55 1.53 -0.57
N THR A 161 -5.83 0.28 -0.18
CA THR A 161 -6.98 -0.08 0.67
C THR A 161 -6.86 0.54 2.07
N ALA A 162 -5.69 0.49 2.72
CA ALA A 162 -5.48 1.07 4.04
C ALA A 162 -5.67 2.59 4.06
N VAL A 163 -5.12 3.29 3.05
CA VAL A 163 -5.31 4.74 2.89
C VAL A 163 -6.78 5.06 2.62
N ALA A 164 -7.45 4.27 1.79
CA ALA A 164 -8.87 4.44 1.52
C ALA A 164 -9.73 4.21 2.79
N MET A 165 -9.40 3.19 3.60
CA MET A 165 -10.03 2.97 4.91
C MET A 165 -9.84 4.15 5.84
N ALA A 166 -8.62 4.70 5.94
CA ALA A 166 -8.35 5.85 6.78
C ALA A 166 -9.14 7.09 6.33
N ILE A 167 -9.23 7.36 5.02
CA ILE A 167 -10.02 8.45 4.46
C ILE A 167 -11.51 8.22 4.71
N GLY A 168 -12.02 7.04 4.36
CA GLY A 168 -13.43 6.69 4.49
C GLY A 168 -13.92 6.74 5.94
N LEU A 169 -13.16 6.16 6.87
CA LEU A 169 -13.49 6.19 8.31
C LEU A 169 -13.33 7.59 8.90
N THR A 170 -12.36 8.39 8.45
CA THR A 170 -12.23 9.80 8.87
C THR A 170 -13.43 10.63 8.42
N TYR A 171 -13.97 10.34 7.24
CA TYR A 171 -15.20 10.99 6.75
C TYR A 171 -16.40 10.69 7.65
N VAL A 172 -16.52 9.45 8.13
CA VAL A 172 -17.62 9.06 9.03
C VAL A 172 -17.36 9.51 10.47
N TYR A 173 -16.14 9.33 10.94
CA TYR A 173 -15.70 9.57 12.33
C TYR A 173 -14.48 10.51 12.38
N PRO A 174 -14.65 11.83 12.20
CA PRO A 174 -13.53 12.77 12.10
C PRO A 174 -12.59 12.79 13.31
N LYS A 175 -13.13 12.51 14.51
CA LYS A 175 -12.33 12.45 15.75
C LYS A 175 -11.34 11.27 15.76
N GLY A 176 -11.63 10.21 15.01
CA GLY A 176 -10.78 9.03 14.88
C GLY A 176 -9.61 9.18 13.90
N LYS A 177 -9.50 10.30 13.19
CA LYS A 177 -8.49 10.53 12.16
C LYS A 177 -7.06 10.14 12.56
N PRO A 178 -6.52 10.53 13.72
CA PRO A 178 -5.15 10.15 14.09
C PRO A 178 -4.97 8.63 14.18
N LEU A 179 -5.94 7.94 14.75
CA LEU A 179 -5.92 6.48 14.88
C LEU A 179 -5.97 5.81 13.50
N PHE A 180 -6.87 6.24 12.62
CA PHE A 180 -7.01 5.64 11.29
C PHE A 180 -5.77 5.88 10.43
N LEU A 181 -5.14 7.04 10.52
CA LEU A 181 -3.87 7.32 9.85
C LEU A 181 -2.74 6.46 10.41
N PHE A 182 -2.66 6.30 11.72
CA PHE A 182 -1.69 5.41 12.36
C PHE A 182 -1.86 3.96 11.86
N MET A 183 -3.09 3.42 11.88
CA MET A 183 -3.38 2.07 11.42
C MET A 183 -3.02 1.88 9.94
N ALA A 184 -3.34 2.85 9.08
CA ALA A 184 -2.99 2.81 7.67
C ALA A 184 -1.46 2.83 7.45
N THR A 185 -0.74 3.65 8.21
CA THR A 185 0.72 3.72 8.13
C THR A 185 1.35 2.40 8.55
N VAL A 186 0.92 1.82 9.67
CA VAL A 186 1.47 0.54 10.16
C VAL A 186 1.12 -0.61 9.20
N ALA A 187 -0.10 -0.63 8.65
CA ALA A 187 -0.50 -1.62 7.64
C ALA A 187 0.31 -1.48 6.34
N ALA A 188 0.67 -0.27 5.93
CA ALA A 188 1.55 -0.05 4.79
C ALA A 188 2.99 -0.53 5.06
N LEU A 189 3.55 -0.22 6.25
CA LEU A 189 4.86 -0.69 6.67
C LEU A 189 4.93 -2.22 6.79
N GLN A 190 3.83 -2.86 7.20
CA GLN A 190 3.72 -4.32 7.21
C GLN A 190 4.05 -4.93 5.84
N ARG A 191 3.65 -4.30 4.74
CA ARG A 191 3.89 -4.81 3.39
C ARG A 191 5.38 -4.78 3.00
N LEU A 192 6.11 -3.80 3.50
CA LEU A 192 7.57 -3.72 3.35
C LEU A 192 8.27 -4.82 4.15
N ILE A 193 7.88 -4.97 5.42
CA ILE A 193 8.44 -5.99 6.33
C ILE A 193 8.16 -7.41 5.85
N ALA A 194 6.98 -7.64 5.27
CA ALA A 194 6.61 -8.93 4.68
C ALA A 194 7.34 -9.23 3.35
N GLY A 195 8.09 -8.27 2.79
CA GLY A 195 8.72 -8.41 1.48
C GLY A 195 7.75 -8.53 0.31
N ALA A 196 6.51 -8.09 0.51
CA ALA A 196 5.47 -8.16 -0.52
C ALA A 196 5.55 -6.98 -1.51
N HIS A 197 6.07 -5.84 -1.05
CA HIS A 197 6.15 -4.59 -1.80
C HIS A 197 7.42 -3.83 -1.45
N TYR A 198 7.90 -3.03 -2.39
CA TYR A 198 8.96 -2.04 -2.18
C TYR A 198 8.40 -0.77 -1.54
N LEU A 199 9.30 0.08 -1.03
CA LEU A 199 8.92 1.37 -0.45
C LEU A 199 8.26 2.28 -1.50
N SER A 200 8.79 2.31 -2.72
CA SER A 200 8.19 3.10 -3.80
C SER A 200 6.80 2.62 -4.19
N ASP A 201 6.50 1.29 -4.17
CA ASP A 201 5.15 0.75 -4.43
C ASP A 201 4.12 1.27 -3.42
N ILE A 202 4.55 1.34 -2.15
CA ILE A 202 3.75 1.87 -1.04
C ILE A 202 3.48 3.36 -1.24
N LEU A 203 4.53 4.13 -1.51
CA LEU A 203 4.43 5.58 -1.66
C LEU A 203 3.58 5.99 -2.86
N VAL A 204 3.67 5.30 -4.01
CA VAL A 204 2.83 5.58 -5.19
C VAL A 204 1.36 5.22 -4.95
N SER A 205 1.06 4.27 -4.07
CA SER A 205 -0.33 3.91 -3.76
C SER A 205 -1.09 5.03 -3.03
N ILE A 206 -0.39 5.95 -2.36
CA ILE A 206 -1.00 7.11 -1.67
C ILE A 206 -1.62 8.08 -2.69
N PRO A 207 -0.87 8.65 -3.65
CA PRO A 207 -1.45 9.54 -4.65
C PRO A 207 -2.52 8.86 -5.52
N LEU A 208 -2.37 7.58 -5.84
CA LEU A 208 -3.41 6.83 -6.55
C LEU A 208 -4.75 6.88 -5.79
N THR A 209 -4.72 6.60 -4.48
CA THR A 209 -5.91 6.65 -3.62
C THR A 209 -6.46 8.06 -3.48
N LEU A 210 -5.59 9.08 -3.36
CA LEU A 210 -6.01 10.48 -3.27
C LEU A 210 -6.66 10.98 -4.56
N LEU A 211 -6.18 10.55 -5.74
CA LEU A 211 -6.82 10.86 -7.03
C LEU A 211 -8.24 10.30 -7.09
N VAL A 212 -8.42 9.04 -6.67
CA VAL A 212 -9.77 8.45 -6.57
C VAL A 212 -10.64 9.24 -5.58
N ALA A 213 -10.10 9.65 -4.42
CA ALA A 213 -10.84 10.44 -3.44
C ALA A 213 -11.29 11.80 -4.02
N LEU A 214 -10.45 12.45 -4.84
CA LEU A 214 -10.80 13.70 -5.51
C LEU A 214 -11.90 13.51 -6.57
N ALA A 215 -11.87 12.40 -7.32
CA ALA A 215 -12.93 12.06 -8.26
C ALA A 215 -14.28 11.76 -7.58
N TRP A 216 -14.25 11.33 -6.32
CA TRP A 216 -15.43 11.06 -5.50
C TRP A 216 -15.93 12.30 -4.73
N ALA A 217 -15.18 13.40 -4.64
CA ALA A 217 -15.50 14.63 -3.92
C ALA A 217 -16.40 15.59 -4.71
#